data_e6731dcffb424d06bf1baeb703cd88ec
#
_entry.id   e6731dcffb424d06bf1baeb703cd88ec
#
_cell.length_a   1.000
_cell.length_b   1.000
_cell.length_c   1.000
_cell.angle_alpha   90.00
_cell.angle_beta   90.00
_cell.angle_gamma   90.00
#
_symmetry.space_group_name_H-M   'P 1'
#
loop_
_entity.id
_entity.type
_entity.pdbx_description
1 polymer ?
#
loop_
_entity_poly.entity_id
_entity_poly.type
_entity_poly.pdbx_seq_one_letter_code
_entity_poly.pdbx_strand_id
1 'polypeptide(L)'
;MGMRPASFVWAWILVAAAIGCGGSKLGSPTDAADANGFDAPVEPDAGADVPAGSDASDAHPVVAIPLEHVTSVFPPRGGAGVCTDAPLRLFFDTPPVTGAGGKIQVFDVDSATPVDSIDIAAPLTFQAIGGRNYFYKPIIISGNEAYIYLRKVLKPGVKYYVNIDPGVFLAGPGGPPIGAVNDTETWRFQVRAAAPAAGASRVTVTADGSGDFCTVQGAVDYVPASNTAPVTISVTAGTYREIVAMQTKHSVTVRGEDRNASIISYPNNGALQIPPGTTASMGTKWRAMFGVDGSNDLLIENITLWNPSPQLPTDGQSEVLRIEGGARSVVRNATIKGTQDTLLMSGQVYIANSIIEGNVDFVWGNGAVFFDHCEIKVVARKGYNVQARNSIGAMGYVFVDCNLTADPGITGHVLARTNKNVPLVASMVAYVDCTMGPHIDPVGWLIDGTTRPAPDAGIADGGAAGDITNLRFWEYHSVDPAGARVDVSLRIPESRQLTDAEAAQLRDPAYVLSGWNPQAAPADAGTD
;
A
#
# COMPACT_ATOMS: atom_id res chain seq x y z
N MET A 1 -21.06 29.02 54.35
CA MET A 1 -21.84 29.77 53.35
C MET A 1 -21.41 29.26 51.99
N GLY A 2 -22.21 28.36 51.45
CA GLY A 2 -21.90 27.67 50.21
C GLY A 2 -22.54 28.32 48.99
N MET A 3 -21.87 28.17 47.87
CA MET A 3 -22.52 28.34 46.56
C MET A 3 -22.07 27.19 45.66
N ARG A 4 -23.06 26.40 45.21
CA ARG A 4 -22.91 25.35 44.15
C ARG A 4 -23.04 26.01 42.79
N PRO A 5 -22.32 25.54 41.75
CA PRO A 5 -22.61 25.94 40.39
C PRO A 5 -23.67 25.05 39.72
N ALA A 6 -24.47 25.65 38.87
CA ALA A 6 -25.62 25.11 38.16
C ALA A 6 -25.19 24.29 36.93
N SER A 7 -25.90 23.17 36.74
CA SER A 7 -25.81 22.30 35.56
C SER A 7 -26.62 22.87 34.41
N PHE A 8 -26.02 23.03 33.22
CA PHE A 8 -26.75 23.32 31.98
C PHE A 8 -26.99 22.01 31.22
N VAL A 9 -28.26 21.70 31.06
CA VAL A 9 -28.78 20.64 30.20
C VAL A 9 -29.10 21.25 28.83
N TRP A 10 -28.48 20.72 27.73
CA TRP A 10 -28.89 21.04 26.38
C TRP A 10 -29.85 19.99 25.85
N ALA A 11 -31.04 20.42 25.49
CA ALA A 11 -32.08 19.63 24.86
C ALA A 11 -31.88 19.66 23.33
N TRP A 12 -31.90 18.49 22.69
CA TRP A 12 -31.95 18.32 21.23
C TRP A 12 -33.41 18.34 20.77
N ILE A 13 -33.71 19.25 19.86
CA ILE A 13 -35.01 19.30 19.18
C ILE A 13 -34.87 18.53 17.86
N LEU A 14 -35.63 17.44 17.73
CA LEU A 14 -35.86 16.72 16.49
C LEU A 14 -36.94 17.49 15.67
N VAL A 15 -36.61 17.89 14.47
CA VAL A 15 -37.59 18.32 13.48
C VAL A 15 -37.68 17.24 12.40
N ALA A 16 -38.80 16.53 12.39
CA ALA A 16 -39.21 15.64 11.31
C ALA A 16 -40.02 16.46 10.27
N ALA A 17 -39.58 16.46 9.04
CA ALA A 17 -40.39 16.93 7.90
C ALA A 17 -40.67 15.78 6.94
N ALA A 18 -41.91 15.37 6.88
CA ALA A 18 -42.47 14.45 5.92
C ALA A 18 -43.07 15.25 4.72
N ILE A 19 -42.69 14.88 3.51
CA ILE A 19 -43.43 15.19 2.25
C ILE A 19 -43.15 13.97 1.37
N GLY A 20 -44.01 13.13 0.93
CA GLY A 20 -45.26 13.22 0.25
C GLY A 20 -45.11 12.72 -1.19
N CYS A 21 -45.58 11.51 -1.45
CA CYS A 21 -45.85 10.72 -2.66
C CYS A 21 -45.85 11.40 -4.04
N GLY A 22 -45.28 10.64 -5.02
CA GLY A 22 -45.56 10.80 -6.45
C GLY A 22 -45.05 9.58 -7.21
N GLY A 23 -45.93 8.59 -7.45
CA GLY A 23 -45.60 7.37 -8.17
C GLY A 23 -45.64 7.52 -9.68
N SER A 24 -44.79 6.79 -10.37
CA SER A 24 -45.01 6.33 -11.75
C SER A 24 -44.37 4.97 -11.93
N LYS A 25 -45.21 3.98 -12.26
CA LYS A 25 -44.82 2.65 -12.71
C LYS A 25 -44.28 2.73 -14.14
N LEU A 26 -43.19 2.01 -14.45
CA LEU A 26 -43.05 1.31 -15.74
C LEU A 26 -41.84 0.34 -15.68
N GLY A 27 -42.13 -0.95 -15.93
CA GLY A 27 -41.32 -1.84 -16.73
C GLY A 27 -40.15 -2.57 -16.07
N SER A 28 -40.36 -3.77 -15.57
CA SER A 28 -39.31 -4.82 -15.49
C SER A 28 -38.79 -5.18 -16.90
N PRO A 29 -37.52 -5.49 -17.01
CA PRO A 29 -37.18 -6.85 -17.42
C PRO A 29 -36.25 -7.56 -16.44
N THR A 30 -36.51 -8.82 -16.25
CA THR A 30 -35.71 -9.91 -15.72
C THR A 30 -34.37 -9.97 -16.43
N ASP A 31 -33.29 -10.00 -15.64
CA ASP A 31 -32.20 -11.00 -15.68
C ASP A 31 -31.15 -10.55 -14.65
N ALA A 32 -31.24 -11.21 -13.49
CA ALA A 32 -30.15 -11.17 -12.51
C ALA A 32 -29.09 -12.17 -12.98
N ALA A 33 -27.98 -11.66 -13.50
CA ALA A 33 -26.77 -12.43 -13.66
C ALA A 33 -25.85 -12.14 -12.46
N ASP A 34 -25.52 -13.18 -11.72
CA ASP A 34 -24.57 -13.20 -10.62
C ASP A 34 -23.22 -12.61 -11.03
N ALA A 35 -22.88 -11.46 -10.47
CA ALA A 35 -21.56 -10.83 -10.60
C ALA A 35 -20.73 -11.05 -9.34
N ASN A 36 -20.35 -12.29 -9.06
CA ASN A 36 -19.33 -12.66 -8.07
C ASN A 36 -18.14 -13.34 -8.76
N GLY A 37 -17.56 -12.69 -9.76
CA GLY A 37 -16.30 -13.08 -10.37
C GLY A 37 -15.32 -11.91 -10.26
N PHE A 38 -14.51 -11.87 -9.20
CA PHE A 38 -13.32 -11.02 -9.18
C PHE A 38 -12.21 -11.74 -9.94
N ASP A 39 -12.18 -11.57 -11.26
CA ASP A 39 -11.01 -11.91 -12.07
C ASP A 39 -9.89 -10.94 -11.66
N ALA A 40 -8.81 -11.50 -11.14
CA ALA A 40 -7.55 -10.78 -10.97
C ALA A 40 -7.07 -10.31 -12.36
N PRO A 41 -6.55 -9.07 -12.48
CA PRO A 41 -5.95 -8.64 -13.74
C PRO A 41 -4.83 -9.60 -14.12
N VAL A 42 -4.88 -10.12 -15.33
CA VAL A 42 -3.78 -10.85 -15.97
C VAL A 42 -2.57 -9.91 -15.97
N GLU A 43 -1.47 -10.32 -15.35
CA GLU A 43 -0.20 -9.60 -15.43
C GLU A 43 0.19 -9.45 -16.91
N PRO A 44 0.58 -8.28 -17.39
CA PRO A 44 1.19 -8.17 -18.71
C PRO A 44 2.50 -8.94 -18.68
N ASP A 45 2.63 -9.85 -19.63
CA ASP A 45 3.80 -10.67 -19.92
C ASP A 45 5.05 -9.77 -20.07
N ALA A 46 5.87 -9.73 -19.04
CA ALA A 46 7.18 -9.09 -19.09
C ALA A 46 8.18 -10.11 -19.65
N GLY A 47 8.08 -10.33 -20.96
CA GLY A 47 9.14 -10.99 -21.72
C GLY A 47 10.41 -10.14 -21.70
N ALA A 48 11.26 -10.36 -20.73
CA ALA A 48 12.66 -9.96 -20.77
C ALA A 48 13.50 -11.21 -20.49
N ASP A 49 14.21 -11.65 -21.52
CA ASP A 49 15.24 -12.67 -21.44
C ASP A 49 16.23 -12.34 -20.31
N VAL A 50 16.21 -13.16 -19.26
CA VAL A 50 17.26 -13.18 -18.24
C VAL A 50 18.24 -14.28 -18.64
N PRO A 51 19.55 -13.97 -18.80
CA PRO A 51 20.53 -14.98 -19.09
C PRO A 51 20.67 -15.94 -17.89
N ALA A 52 20.66 -17.22 -18.18
CA ALA A 52 20.94 -18.29 -17.23
C ALA A 52 22.34 -18.10 -16.64
N GLY A 53 22.39 -17.70 -15.37
CA GLY A 53 23.58 -17.67 -14.52
C GLY A 53 23.54 -18.82 -13.54
N SER A 54 24.54 -19.62 -13.58
CA SER A 54 24.80 -20.87 -12.91
C SER A 54 24.91 -20.78 -11.39
N ASP A 55 24.50 -21.90 -10.75
CA ASP A 55 24.95 -22.43 -9.46
C ASP A 55 24.62 -21.67 -8.16
N ALA A 56 23.52 -22.10 -7.55
CA ALA A 56 23.44 -22.17 -6.10
C ALA A 56 22.95 -23.56 -5.70
N SER A 57 23.87 -24.43 -5.45
CA SER A 57 23.67 -25.71 -4.77
C SER A 57 23.44 -25.43 -3.29
N ASP A 58 22.20 -25.55 -2.85
CA ASP A 58 21.74 -26.08 -1.55
C ASP A 58 20.21 -26.10 -1.55
N ALA A 59 19.63 -26.68 -2.61
CA ALA A 59 18.23 -27.03 -2.62
C ALA A 59 18.03 -28.21 -1.67
N HIS A 60 17.43 -27.97 -0.50
CA HIS A 60 16.81 -29.06 0.26
C HIS A 60 15.91 -29.87 -0.67
N PRO A 61 15.96 -31.20 -0.64
CA PRO A 61 15.18 -32.02 -1.54
C PRO A 61 13.68 -31.70 -1.35
N VAL A 62 13.07 -31.18 -2.42
CA VAL A 62 11.61 -30.94 -2.47
C VAL A 62 10.96 -32.31 -2.49
N VAL A 63 10.51 -32.78 -1.33
CA VAL A 63 9.74 -34.02 -1.23
C VAL A 63 8.33 -33.70 -1.74
N ALA A 64 7.97 -34.26 -2.88
CA ALA A 64 6.65 -34.06 -3.48
C ALA A 64 5.55 -34.41 -2.47
N ILE A 65 4.55 -33.54 -2.34
CA ILE A 65 3.36 -33.82 -1.57
C ILE A 65 2.44 -34.70 -2.45
N PRO A 66 1.84 -35.77 -1.91
CA PRO A 66 0.92 -36.61 -2.67
C PRO A 66 -0.46 -35.92 -2.82
N LEU A 67 -0.47 -34.66 -3.16
CA LEU A 67 -1.67 -33.88 -3.49
C LEU A 67 -1.66 -33.62 -4.99
N GLU A 68 -2.71 -34.07 -5.64
CA GLU A 68 -2.93 -33.78 -7.05
C GLU A 68 -2.92 -32.27 -7.27
N HIS A 69 -2.22 -31.79 -8.29
CA HIS A 69 -2.02 -30.38 -8.63
C HIS A 69 -1.14 -29.54 -7.68
N VAL A 70 -0.64 -30.06 -6.56
CA VAL A 70 0.31 -29.32 -5.69
C VAL A 70 1.74 -29.76 -5.98
N THR A 71 2.56 -28.85 -6.44
CA THR A 71 3.95 -29.10 -6.80
C THR A 71 4.92 -28.99 -5.61
N SER A 72 4.63 -28.05 -4.69
CA SER A 72 5.42 -27.84 -3.48
C SER A 72 4.63 -27.06 -2.42
N VAL A 73 5.18 -27.00 -1.21
CA VAL A 73 4.63 -26.21 -0.08
C VAL A 73 5.71 -25.49 0.67
N PHE A 74 5.33 -24.41 1.37
CA PHE A 74 6.14 -23.73 2.35
C PHE A 74 5.31 -23.55 3.66
N PRO A 75 5.86 -23.84 4.85
CA PRO A 75 7.18 -24.42 5.11
C PRO A 75 7.37 -25.77 4.42
N PRO A 76 8.60 -26.12 3.99
CA PRO A 76 8.82 -27.37 3.28
C PRO A 76 8.53 -28.57 4.18
N ARG A 77 8.06 -29.66 3.57
CA ARG A 77 7.76 -30.91 4.25
C ARG A 77 8.99 -31.44 4.96
N GLY A 78 8.85 -31.70 6.27
CA GLY A 78 9.97 -32.09 7.12
C GLY A 78 10.98 -30.99 7.42
N GLY A 79 10.69 -29.74 6.97
CA GLY A 79 11.56 -28.60 7.21
C GLY A 79 11.75 -28.31 8.69
N ALA A 80 12.94 -27.80 9.05
CA ALA A 80 13.28 -27.40 10.40
C ALA A 80 13.89 -26.00 10.39
N GLY A 81 13.81 -25.32 11.53
CA GLY A 81 14.37 -23.97 11.67
C GLY A 81 13.53 -22.85 11.01
N VAL A 82 12.27 -23.13 10.67
CA VAL A 82 11.35 -22.17 10.06
C VAL A 82 11.06 -21.01 11.01
N CYS A 83 10.86 -19.80 10.50
CA CYS A 83 10.52 -18.64 11.31
C CYS A 83 9.18 -18.83 12.05
N THR A 84 9.03 -18.15 13.19
CA THR A 84 7.81 -18.22 14.02
C THR A 84 6.58 -17.59 13.36
N ASP A 85 6.79 -16.66 12.45
CA ASP A 85 5.78 -15.90 11.69
C ASP A 85 5.56 -16.44 10.27
N ALA A 86 5.99 -17.69 10.01
CA ALA A 86 5.90 -18.29 8.68
C ALA A 86 4.45 -18.36 8.20
N PRO A 87 4.13 -17.81 7.02
CA PRO A 87 2.88 -18.11 6.33
C PRO A 87 2.92 -19.54 5.79
N LEU A 88 1.75 -20.08 5.46
CA LEU A 88 1.69 -21.29 4.65
C LEU A 88 1.56 -20.90 3.18
N ARG A 89 2.28 -21.61 2.30
CA ARG A 89 2.22 -21.40 0.85
C ARG A 89 2.07 -22.73 0.16
N LEU A 90 1.17 -22.78 -0.83
CA LEU A 90 1.04 -23.93 -1.72
C LEU A 90 1.33 -23.46 -3.14
N PHE A 91 2.12 -24.23 -3.84
CA PHE A 91 2.46 -24.01 -5.24
C PHE A 91 1.77 -25.07 -6.08
N PHE A 92 1.09 -24.65 -7.13
CA PHE A 92 0.26 -25.52 -7.97
C PHE A 92 0.84 -25.62 -9.38
N ASP A 93 0.46 -26.65 -10.10
CA ASP A 93 0.79 -26.78 -11.53
C ASP A 93 -0.10 -25.91 -12.43
N THR A 94 -1.28 -25.52 -11.93
CA THR A 94 -2.24 -24.64 -12.58
C THR A 94 -2.82 -23.65 -11.56
N PRO A 95 -3.27 -22.45 -11.99
CA PRO A 95 -3.84 -21.47 -11.07
C PRO A 95 -5.05 -22.06 -10.31
N PRO A 96 -5.01 -22.14 -8.97
CA PRO A 96 -6.13 -22.60 -8.18
C PRO A 96 -7.16 -21.48 -7.99
N VAL A 97 -8.36 -21.87 -7.53
CA VAL A 97 -9.33 -20.94 -6.93
C VAL A 97 -9.75 -21.46 -5.56
N THR A 98 -10.24 -20.58 -4.69
CA THR A 98 -10.85 -21.00 -3.42
C THR A 98 -12.20 -21.65 -3.69
N GLY A 99 -12.49 -22.75 -3.01
CA GLY A 99 -13.81 -23.38 -3.03
C GLY A 99 -14.85 -22.65 -2.18
N ALA A 100 -16.02 -23.28 -2.03
CA ALA A 100 -17.15 -22.72 -1.28
C ALA A 100 -17.07 -22.94 0.24
N GLY A 101 -16.20 -23.83 0.72
CA GLY A 101 -16.07 -24.15 2.16
C GLY A 101 -14.91 -25.08 2.45
N GLY A 102 -14.69 -25.32 3.73
CA GLY A 102 -13.60 -26.13 4.25
C GLY A 102 -12.63 -25.30 5.10
N LYS A 103 -11.71 -25.99 5.76
CA LYS A 103 -10.77 -25.39 6.73
C LYS A 103 -9.34 -25.72 6.38
N ILE A 104 -8.47 -24.78 6.69
CA ILE A 104 -7.02 -24.97 6.82
C ILE A 104 -6.70 -24.88 8.30
N GLN A 105 -6.08 -25.90 8.86
CA GLN A 105 -5.81 -25.99 10.30
C GLN A 105 -4.35 -26.32 10.54
N VAL A 106 -3.75 -25.64 11.52
CA VAL A 106 -2.38 -25.91 11.99
C VAL A 106 -2.46 -26.49 13.38
N PHE A 107 -1.80 -27.61 13.60
CA PHE A 107 -1.76 -28.30 14.88
C PHE A 107 -0.33 -28.36 15.40
N ASP A 108 -0.19 -28.18 16.71
CA ASP A 108 0.96 -28.67 17.45
C ASP A 108 0.92 -30.20 17.48
N VAL A 109 2.02 -30.89 17.20
CA VAL A 109 2.04 -32.36 17.13
C VAL A 109 1.63 -33.05 18.43
N ASP A 110 1.76 -32.36 19.55
CA ASP A 110 1.39 -32.86 20.88
C ASP A 110 -0.03 -32.43 21.31
N SER A 111 -0.82 -31.81 20.41
CA SER A 111 -2.16 -31.30 20.70
C SER A 111 -3.21 -31.79 19.70
N ALA A 112 -4.35 -32.21 20.21
CA ALA A 112 -5.52 -32.56 19.40
C ALA A 112 -6.33 -31.31 18.96
N THR A 113 -6.04 -30.13 19.50
CA THR A 113 -6.72 -28.88 19.19
C THR A 113 -5.84 -28.03 18.27
N PRO A 114 -6.39 -27.50 17.16
CA PRO A 114 -5.60 -26.66 16.26
C PRO A 114 -5.16 -25.38 16.98
N VAL A 115 -3.91 -24.97 16.76
CA VAL A 115 -3.38 -23.68 17.23
C VAL A 115 -3.91 -22.53 16.38
N ASP A 116 -4.24 -22.82 15.10
CA ASP A 116 -4.89 -21.88 14.20
C ASP A 116 -5.84 -22.64 13.25
N SER A 117 -6.95 -21.98 12.87
CA SER A 117 -7.96 -22.54 11.99
C SER A 117 -8.57 -21.45 11.11
N ILE A 118 -8.43 -21.59 9.81
CA ILE A 118 -8.98 -20.69 8.80
C ILE A 118 -10.14 -21.41 8.12
N ASP A 119 -11.36 -20.95 8.31
CA ASP A 119 -12.57 -21.44 7.65
C ASP A 119 -12.87 -20.50 6.47
N ILE A 120 -12.79 -21.01 5.23
CA ILE A 120 -12.97 -20.20 4.03
C ILE A 120 -14.41 -19.76 3.78
N ALA A 121 -15.39 -20.45 4.39
CA ALA A 121 -16.80 -20.04 4.34
C ALA A 121 -17.17 -18.99 5.39
N ALA A 122 -16.29 -18.74 6.38
CA ALA A 122 -16.55 -17.77 7.42
C ALA A 122 -16.45 -16.33 6.86
N PRO A 123 -17.28 -15.40 7.36
CA PRO A 123 -17.12 -13.99 7.06
C PRO A 123 -15.71 -13.51 7.42
N LEU A 124 -15.20 -12.51 6.69
CA LEU A 124 -13.95 -11.86 7.03
C LEU A 124 -14.02 -11.31 8.45
N THR A 125 -12.99 -11.59 9.21
CA THR A 125 -12.84 -11.13 10.59
C THR A 125 -11.63 -10.22 10.72
N PHE A 126 -11.54 -9.52 11.83
CA PHE A 126 -10.38 -8.71 12.15
C PHE A 126 -9.14 -9.57 12.40
N GLN A 127 -8.03 -9.13 11.82
CA GLN A 127 -6.68 -9.56 12.11
C GLN A 127 -5.93 -8.41 12.79
N ALA A 128 -5.30 -8.67 13.94
CA ALA A 128 -4.42 -7.70 14.57
C ALA A 128 -3.08 -7.66 13.82
N ILE A 129 -2.72 -6.49 13.28
CA ILE A 129 -1.48 -6.25 12.54
C ILE A 129 -0.88 -4.96 13.08
N GLY A 130 0.35 -5.01 13.62
CA GLY A 130 1.02 -3.83 14.18
C GLY A 130 0.21 -3.08 15.23
N GLY A 131 -0.61 -3.80 16.01
CA GLY A 131 -1.46 -3.21 17.05
C GLY A 131 -2.81 -2.63 16.57
N ARG A 132 -3.19 -2.83 15.30
CA ARG A 132 -4.49 -2.46 14.74
C ARG A 132 -5.27 -3.66 14.23
N ASN A 133 -6.59 -3.58 14.28
CA ASN A 133 -7.47 -4.59 13.71
C ASN A 133 -7.86 -4.22 12.28
N TYR A 134 -7.43 -5.03 11.33
CA TYR A 134 -7.78 -4.92 9.91
C TYR A 134 -8.76 -6.03 9.52
N PHE A 135 -9.70 -5.76 8.62
CA PHE A 135 -10.31 -6.83 7.86
C PHE A 135 -9.25 -7.40 6.92
N TYR A 136 -9.03 -8.69 7.02
CA TYR A 136 -7.90 -9.33 6.36
C TYR A 136 -8.35 -10.59 5.63
N LYS A 137 -7.96 -10.72 4.37
CA LYS A 137 -8.17 -11.96 3.60
C LYS A 137 -7.06 -12.94 4.00
N PRO A 138 -7.39 -14.04 4.66
CA PRO A 138 -6.36 -14.98 5.13
C PRO A 138 -5.72 -15.78 3.99
N ILE A 139 -6.34 -15.82 2.81
CA ILE A 139 -5.84 -16.51 1.63
C ILE A 139 -5.77 -15.53 0.48
N ILE A 140 -4.60 -15.44 -0.15
CA ILE A 140 -4.36 -14.70 -1.38
C ILE A 140 -3.86 -15.68 -2.43
N ILE A 141 -4.54 -15.72 -3.58
CA ILE A 141 -4.11 -16.48 -4.75
C ILE A 141 -3.49 -15.50 -5.74
N SER A 142 -2.31 -15.84 -6.25
CA SER A 142 -1.62 -15.10 -7.28
C SER A 142 -0.91 -16.07 -8.22
N GLY A 143 -1.33 -16.11 -9.48
CA GLY A 143 -0.84 -17.12 -10.41
C GLY A 143 -1.04 -18.52 -9.84
N ASN A 144 0.00 -19.33 -9.82
CA ASN A 144 -0.01 -20.70 -9.33
C ASN A 144 0.27 -20.83 -7.82
N GLU A 145 0.16 -19.75 -7.04
CA GLU A 145 0.46 -19.75 -5.61
C GLU A 145 -0.74 -19.35 -4.78
N ALA A 146 -1.03 -20.12 -3.70
CA ALA A 146 -1.90 -19.72 -2.62
C ALA A 146 -1.04 -19.35 -1.39
N TYR A 147 -1.16 -18.12 -0.93
CA TYR A 147 -0.51 -17.57 0.23
C TYR A 147 -1.51 -17.51 1.38
N ILE A 148 -1.21 -18.14 2.52
CA ILE A 148 -2.13 -18.33 3.63
C ILE A 148 -1.50 -17.75 4.89
N TYR A 149 -2.19 -16.77 5.48
CA TYR A 149 -1.74 -16.08 6.68
C TYR A 149 -2.30 -16.72 7.92
N LEU A 150 -1.41 -17.11 8.83
CA LEU A 150 -1.80 -17.56 10.15
C LEU A 150 -2.18 -16.37 11.02
N ARG A 151 -3.19 -16.56 11.87
CA ARG A 151 -3.64 -15.57 12.86
C ARG A 151 -2.77 -15.59 14.12
N LYS A 152 -1.93 -16.61 14.26
CA LYS A 152 -1.08 -16.87 15.42
C LYS A 152 0.37 -16.99 15.01
N VAL A 153 1.24 -16.35 15.77
CA VAL A 153 2.68 -16.60 15.72
C VAL A 153 2.92 -17.98 16.34
N LEU A 154 3.70 -18.80 15.65
CA LEU A 154 4.02 -20.16 16.09
C LEU A 154 5.08 -20.13 17.20
N LYS A 155 5.05 -21.10 18.10
CA LYS A 155 5.98 -21.17 19.24
C LYS A 155 7.36 -21.69 18.80
N PRO A 156 8.45 -21.10 19.28
CA PRO A 156 9.78 -21.59 19.02
C PRO A 156 9.97 -23.05 19.46
N GLY A 157 10.72 -23.83 18.66
CA GLY A 157 11.10 -25.21 18.96
C GLY A 157 10.00 -26.25 18.72
N VAL A 158 8.76 -25.82 18.49
CA VAL A 158 7.60 -26.71 18.35
C VAL A 158 7.52 -27.26 16.93
N LYS A 159 7.07 -28.52 16.83
CA LYS A 159 6.72 -29.18 15.57
C LYS A 159 5.22 -29.00 15.30
N TYR A 160 4.91 -28.68 14.06
CA TYR A 160 3.54 -28.47 13.60
C TYR A 160 3.22 -29.37 12.42
N TYR A 161 1.94 -29.65 12.23
CA TYR A 161 1.42 -30.22 10.98
C TYR A 161 0.20 -29.43 10.52
N VAL A 162 -0.07 -29.51 9.21
CA VAL A 162 -1.15 -28.75 8.56
C VAL A 162 -2.16 -29.73 7.97
N ASN A 163 -3.43 -29.51 8.28
CA ASN A 163 -4.55 -30.20 7.62
C ASN A 163 -5.32 -29.22 6.73
N ILE A 164 -5.76 -29.71 5.60
CA ILE A 164 -6.58 -28.98 4.63
C ILE A 164 -7.77 -29.85 4.26
N ASP A 165 -8.98 -29.34 4.50
CA ASP A 165 -10.20 -30.04 4.12
C ASP A 165 -10.33 -30.13 2.59
N PRO A 166 -11.00 -31.20 2.06
CA PRO A 166 -11.26 -31.29 0.63
C PRO A 166 -12.13 -30.12 0.17
N GLY A 167 -11.81 -29.56 -0.99
CA GLY A 167 -12.57 -28.47 -1.58
C GLY A 167 -12.24 -27.07 -1.08
N VAL A 168 -11.20 -26.90 -0.23
CA VAL A 168 -10.64 -25.58 0.09
C VAL A 168 -10.06 -24.92 -1.17
N PHE A 169 -9.39 -25.71 -2.01
CA PHE A 169 -8.90 -25.28 -3.32
C PHE A 169 -9.50 -26.12 -4.43
N LEU A 170 -9.76 -25.50 -5.57
CA LEU A 170 -10.21 -26.15 -6.80
C LEU A 170 -9.18 -25.95 -7.90
N ALA A 171 -9.06 -26.89 -8.81
CA ALA A 171 -8.19 -26.82 -9.99
C ALA A 171 -8.79 -25.89 -11.05
N GLY A 172 -8.84 -24.59 -10.77
CA GLY A 172 -9.49 -23.56 -11.59
C GLY A 172 -10.99 -23.40 -11.34
N PRO A 173 -11.62 -22.39 -11.95
CA PRO A 173 -13.04 -22.10 -11.81
C PRO A 173 -13.92 -23.29 -12.24
N GLY A 174 -14.74 -23.81 -11.30
CA GLY A 174 -15.60 -24.98 -11.56
C GLY A 174 -14.83 -26.30 -11.73
N GLY A 175 -13.53 -26.32 -11.48
CA GLY A 175 -12.70 -27.51 -11.51
C GLY A 175 -12.93 -28.45 -10.33
N PRO A 176 -12.32 -29.64 -10.36
CA PRO A 176 -12.44 -30.61 -9.25
C PRO A 176 -11.71 -30.07 -8.00
N PRO A 177 -12.15 -30.51 -6.80
CA PRO A 177 -11.44 -30.23 -5.58
C PRO A 177 -10.00 -30.75 -5.62
N ILE A 178 -9.05 -29.94 -5.23
CA ILE A 178 -7.68 -30.38 -4.96
C ILE A 178 -7.68 -31.16 -3.66
N GLY A 179 -6.90 -32.24 -3.60
CA GLY A 179 -6.92 -33.22 -2.54
C GLY A 179 -6.74 -32.66 -1.13
N ALA A 180 -7.22 -33.41 -0.14
CA ALA A 180 -7.14 -33.07 1.27
C ALA A 180 -5.80 -33.47 1.90
N VAL A 181 -5.37 -32.75 2.95
CA VAL A 181 -4.37 -33.21 3.92
C VAL A 181 -5.10 -33.43 5.25
N ASN A 182 -5.16 -34.66 5.71
CA ASN A 182 -5.89 -35.02 6.93
C ASN A 182 -5.12 -35.98 7.85
N ASP A 183 -3.80 -35.88 7.84
CA ASP A 183 -2.90 -36.70 8.64
C ASP A 183 -1.81 -35.87 9.30
N THR A 184 -0.99 -36.47 10.17
CA THR A 184 0.06 -35.80 10.93
C THR A 184 1.42 -35.78 10.24
N GLU A 185 1.57 -36.40 9.06
CA GLU A 185 2.86 -36.66 8.42
C GLU A 185 3.02 -35.96 7.06
N THR A 186 1.92 -35.82 6.31
CA THR A 186 1.95 -35.30 4.93
C THR A 186 2.51 -33.89 4.85
N TRP A 187 2.15 -32.98 5.76
CA TRP A 187 2.71 -31.64 5.80
C TRP A 187 3.12 -31.28 7.24
N ARG A 188 4.32 -31.65 7.60
CA ARG A 188 4.89 -31.43 8.92
C ARG A 188 6.17 -30.59 8.82
N PHE A 189 6.39 -29.69 9.79
CA PHE A 189 7.57 -28.85 9.87
C PHE A 189 7.90 -28.50 11.31
N GLN A 190 9.11 -27.97 11.56
CA GLN A 190 9.56 -27.52 12.87
C GLN A 190 9.98 -26.05 12.82
N VAL A 191 9.45 -25.27 13.76
CA VAL A 191 9.85 -23.87 13.96
C VAL A 191 11.22 -23.84 14.63
N ARG A 192 12.00 -22.79 14.35
CA ARG A 192 13.32 -22.56 14.97
C ARG A 192 13.26 -22.63 16.48
N ALA A 193 14.38 -23.03 17.10
CA ALA A 193 14.45 -23.26 18.55
C ALA A 193 14.36 -21.97 19.37
N ALA A 194 14.79 -20.83 18.82
CA ALA A 194 14.80 -19.54 19.51
C ALA A 194 14.36 -18.42 18.57
N ALA A 195 13.70 -17.41 19.11
CA ALA A 195 13.47 -16.14 18.44
C ALA A 195 14.81 -15.37 18.28
N PRO A 196 14.88 -14.36 17.40
CA PRO A 196 16.01 -13.45 17.33
C PRO A 196 16.33 -12.83 18.69
N ALA A 197 17.62 -12.58 18.96
CA ALA A 197 18.06 -11.98 20.22
C ALA A 197 17.40 -10.60 20.41
N ALA A 198 16.85 -10.35 21.59
CA ALA A 198 16.22 -9.08 21.90
C ALA A 198 17.23 -7.92 21.75
N GLY A 199 16.80 -6.83 21.08
CA GLY A 199 17.64 -5.64 20.89
C GLY A 199 18.68 -5.76 19.76
N ALA A 200 18.58 -6.77 18.87
CA ALA A 200 19.44 -6.82 17.69
C ALA A 200 19.20 -5.55 16.82
N SER A 201 20.30 -4.93 16.39
CA SER A 201 20.27 -3.74 15.53
C SER A 201 20.00 -4.08 14.06
N ARG A 202 20.05 -5.35 13.68
CA ARG A 202 19.73 -5.86 12.35
C ARG A 202 18.96 -7.18 12.47
N VAL A 203 17.93 -7.31 11.66
CA VAL A 203 17.17 -8.55 11.48
C VAL A 203 16.92 -8.78 10.00
N THR A 204 16.75 -10.05 9.62
CA THR A 204 16.56 -10.48 8.24
C THR A 204 15.15 -11.03 8.02
N VAL A 205 14.55 -10.68 6.88
CA VAL A 205 13.27 -11.22 6.42
C VAL A 205 13.52 -12.00 5.14
N THR A 206 13.18 -13.29 5.11
CA THR A 206 13.36 -14.14 3.94
C THR A 206 12.11 -14.94 3.62
N ALA A 207 11.77 -15.01 2.34
CA ALA A 207 10.60 -15.75 1.88
C ALA A 207 10.77 -17.28 1.97
N ASP A 208 12.01 -17.77 2.05
CA ASP A 208 12.36 -19.19 2.15
C ASP A 208 12.42 -19.72 3.60
N GLY A 209 12.26 -18.85 4.59
CA GLY A 209 12.26 -19.20 6.01
C GLY A 209 13.64 -19.29 6.67
N SER A 210 14.72 -19.02 5.95
CA SER A 210 16.10 -19.05 6.49
C SER A 210 16.44 -17.84 7.38
N GLY A 211 15.77 -16.70 7.16
CA GLY A 211 15.98 -15.45 7.89
C GLY A 211 15.43 -15.46 9.32
N ASP A 212 15.55 -14.34 10.01
CA ASP A 212 15.00 -14.14 11.36
C ASP A 212 13.48 -14.17 11.36
N PHE A 213 12.88 -13.62 10.31
CA PHE A 213 11.45 -13.53 10.07
C PHE A 213 11.11 -13.99 8.65
N CYS A 214 9.88 -14.47 8.47
CA CYS A 214 9.30 -14.79 7.18
C CYS A 214 8.41 -13.67 6.64
N THR A 215 8.04 -12.70 7.48
CA THR A 215 7.20 -11.57 7.15
C THR A 215 7.86 -10.26 7.55
N VAL A 216 7.60 -9.20 6.79
CA VAL A 216 8.06 -7.84 7.14
C VAL A 216 7.35 -7.34 8.39
N GLN A 217 6.05 -7.68 8.54
CA GLN A 217 5.31 -7.33 9.75
C GLN A 217 5.90 -7.97 11.00
N GLY A 218 6.33 -9.24 10.94
CA GLY A 218 6.99 -9.91 12.05
C GLY A 218 8.27 -9.20 12.48
N ALA A 219 9.07 -8.77 11.52
CA ALA A 219 10.28 -7.97 11.79
C ALA A 219 9.93 -6.56 12.33
N VAL A 220 8.87 -5.94 11.84
CA VAL A 220 8.37 -4.65 12.39
C VAL A 220 7.89 -4.84 13.82
N ASP A 221 7.15 -5.90 14.13
CA ASP A 221 6.65 -6.17 15.49
C ASP A 221 7.78 -6.47 16.49
N TYR A 222 8.90 -7.03 16.02
CA TYR A 222 10.10 -7.22 16.82
C TYR A 222 10.70 -5.91 17.33
N VAL A 223 10.65 -4.82 16.58
CA VAL A 223 11.12 -3.51 17.02
C VAL A 223 10.19 -2.96 18.12
N PRO A 224 10.67 -2.65 19.33
CA PRO A 224 9.84 -2.12 20.38
C PRO A 224 9.19 -0.77 19.99
N ALA A 225 8.00 -0.49 20.50
CA ALA A 225 7.44 0.85 20.40
C ALA A 225 8.34 1.87 21.12
N SER A 226 8.50 3.04 20.54
CA SER A 226 9.36 4.13 21.05
C SER A 226 10.82 3.68 21.28
N ASN A 227 11.33 2.78 20.41
CA ASN A 227 12.73 2.37 20.44
C ASN A 227 13.66 3.59 20.28
N THR A 228 14.81 3.55 20.94
CA THR A 228 15.83 4.60 20.89
C THR A 228 17.06 4.20 20.08
N ALA A 229 17.26 2.90 19.86
CA ALA A 229 18.36 2.39 19.06
C ALA A 229 17.91 2.16 17.61
N PRO A 230 18.76 2.46 16.61
CA PRO A 230 18.47 2.16 15.21
C PRO A 230 18.32 0.65 14.97
N VAL A 231 17.37 0.29 14.08
CA VAL A 231 17.16 -1.10 13.67
C VAL A 231 17.05 -1.16 12.14
N THR A 232 17.81 -2.07 11.53
CA THR A 232 17.71 -2.37 10.11
C THR A 232 16.97 -3.69 9.90
N ILE A 233 15.88 -3.64 9.14
CA ILE A 233 15.12 -4.79 8.65
C ILE A 233 15.58 -5.03 7.20
N SER A 234 16.37 -6.07 6.98
CA SER A 234 16.88 -6.46 5.66
C SER A 234 15.92 -7.45 5.03
N VAL A 235 15.33 -7.08 3.89
CA VAL A 235 14.32 -7.88 3.18
C VAL A 235 14.95 -8.48 1.93
N THR A 236 15.11 -9.80 1.88
CA THR A 236 15.70 -10.47 0.71
C THR A 236 14.76 -10.46 -0.50
N ALA A 237 15.27 -10.88 -1.65
CA ALA A 237 14.45 -11.11 -2.83
C ALA A 237 13.29 -12.06 -2.52
N GLY A 238 12.09 -11.70 -2.96
CA GLY A 238 10.86 -12.44 -2.73
C GLY A 238 9.63 -11.53 -2.73
N THR A 239 8.45 -12.14 -2.84
CA THR A 239 7.19 -11.41 -2.71
C THR A 239 6.56 -11.71 -1.36
N TYR A 240 6.41 -10.68 -0.54
CA TYR A 240 5.81 -10.70 0.80
C TYR A 240 4.40 -10.14 0.71
N ARG A 241 3.39 -11.02 0.77
CA ARG A 241 1.99 -10.65 0.50
C ARG A 241 1.24 -10.27 1.77
N GLU A 242 1.53 -9.11 2.31
CA GLU A 242 1.05 -8.71 3.64
C GLU A 242 0.72 -7.22 3.75
N ILE A 243 -0.13 -6.86 4.73
CA ILE A 243 -0.26 -5.49 5.22
C ILE A 243 0.84 -5.27 6.25
N VAL A 244 1.55 -4.14 6.15
CA VAL A 244 2.53 -3.71 7.14
C VAL A 244 2.01 -2.48 7.87
N ALA A 245 1.96 -2.56 9.21
CA ALA A 245 1.58 -1.44 10.08
C ALA A 245 2.66 -1.19 11.12
N MET A 246 3.29 -0.02 11.03
CA MET A 246 4.35 0.45 11.92
C MET A 246 3.83 1.62 12.76
N GLN A 247 3.88 1.49 14.09
CA GLN A 247 3.41 2.54 14.99
C GLN A 247 4.50 2.92 15.99
N THR A 248 4.82 4.22 16.09
CA THR A 248 5.75 4.79 17.08
C THR A 248 7.08 4.05 17.17
N LYS A 249 7.67 3.70 16.03
CA LYS A 249 8.99 3.08 15.94
C LYS A 249 9.93 4.03 15.22
N HIS A 250 11.08 4.31 15.82
CA HIS A 250 11.99 5.37 15.39
C HIS A 250 13.30 4.80 14.86
N SER A 251 13.97 5.52 13.97
CA SER A 251 15.26 5.13 13.39
C SER A 251 15.23 3.71 12.81
N VAL A 252 14.15 3.38 12.08
CA VAL A 252 13.98 2.08 11.44
C VAL A 252 14.34 2.19 9.97
N THR A 253 15.21 1.29 9.51
CA THR A 253 15.50 1.10 8.09
C THR A 253 14.81 -0.17 7.61
N VAL A 254 13.95 -0.07 6.59
CA VAL A 254 13.44 -1.21 5.83
C VAL A 254 14.16 -1.22 4.49
N ARG A 255 15.05 -2.16 4.30
CA ARG A 255 15.95 -2.23 3.14
C ARG A 255 15.73 -3.54 2.38
N GLY A 256 15.24 -3.42 1.14
CA GLY A 256 15.23 -4.54 0.20
C GLY A 256 16.65 -4.86 -0.30
N GLU A 257 16.87 -6.10 -0.64
CA GLU A 257 18.09 -6.56 -1.31
C GLU A 257 18.19 -5.96 -2.72
N ASP A 258 17.08 -5.98 -3.46
CA ASP A 258 16.95 -5.40 -4.79
C ASP A 258 15.56 -4.80 -4.99
N ARG A 259 15.51 -3.61 -5.60
CA ARG A 259 14.26 -2.86 -5.81
C ARG A 259 13.20 -3.66 -6.58
N ASN A 260 13.60 -4.46 -7.55
CA ASN A 260 12.68 -5.19 -8.43
C ASN A 260 12.36 -6.59 -7.91
N ALA A 261 13.18 -7.11 -6.98
CA ALA A 261 13.06 -8.47 -6.47
C ALA A 261 12.52 -8.56 -5.04
N SER A 262 12.71 -7.51 -4.21
CA SER A 262 12.14 -7.44 -2.86
C SER A 262 10.81 -6.71 -2.91
N ILE A 263 9.69 -7.45 -2.88
CA ILE A 263 8.35 -6.90 -3.14
C ILE A 263 7.44 -7.14 -1.94
N ILE A 264 6.86 -6.06 -1.38
CA ILE A 264 5.77 -6.15 -0.40
C ILE A 264 4.47 -5.82 -1.13
N SER A 265 3.47 -6.70 -1.06
CA SER A 265 2.24 -6.54 -1.82
C SER A 265 1.02 -7.09 -1.08
N TYR A 266 -0.07 -6.32 -1.04
CA TYR A 266 -1.36 -6.80 -0.54
C TYR A 266 -2.50 -5.95 -1.11
N PRO A 267 -3.61 -6.57 -1.60
CA PRO A 267 -4.76 -5.84 -2.12
C PRO A 267 -5.62 -5.27 -0.98
N ASN A 268 -5.22 -4.11 -0.44
CA ASN A 268 -5.95 -3.40 0.60
C ASN A 268 -6.61 -2.14 0.05
N ASN A 269 -7.86 -1.88 0.42
CA ASN A 269 -8.59 -0.69 0.00
C ASN A 269 -9.72 -0.33 0.98
N GLY A 270 -10.39 0.80 0.73
CA GLY A 270 -11.51 1.26 1.55
C GLY A 270 -12.65 0.23 1.62
N ALA A 271 -13.01 -0.38 0.49
CA ALA A 271 -14.11 -1.35 0.43
C ALA A 271 -13.84 -2.61 1.27
N LEU A 272 -12.58 -3.12 1.29
CA LEU A 272 -12.20 -4.22 2.16
C LEU A 272 -12.33 -3.85 3.65
N GLN A 273 -12.18 -2.59 3.98
CA GLN A 273 -12.15 -2.08 5.36
C GLN A 273 -13.49 -1.47 5.81
N ILE A 274 -14.61 -1.94 5.24
CA ILE A 274 -15.97 -1.56 5.67
C ILE A 274 -16.45 -2.57 6.71
N PRO A 275 -16.72 -2.16 7.96
CA PRO A 275 -17.27 -3.06 8.98
C PRO A 275 -18.66 -3.58 8.59
N PRO A 276 -18.99 -4.85 8.91
CA PRO A 276 -20.32 -5.40 8.67
C PRO A 276 -21.43 -4.52 9.30
N GLY A 277 -22.48 -4.26 8.52
CA GLY A 277 -23.60 -3.43 8.95
C GLY A 277 -23.35 -1.91 8.86
N THR A 278 -22.23 -1.49 8.28
CA THR A 278 -21.93 -0.07 7.98
C THR A 278 -21.76 0.13 6.49
N THR A 279 -21.70 1.41 6.06
CA THR A 279 -21.54 1.79 4.64
C THR A 279 -20.24 2.57 4.38
N ALA A 280 -19.46 2.83 5.42
CA ALA A 280 -18.24 3.61 5.31
C ALA A 280 -17.02 2.80 5.80
N SER A 281 -15.89 2.96 5.12
CA SER A 281 -14.63 2.37 5.54
C SER A 281 -14.14 2.95 6.88
N MET A 282 -13.29 2.21 7.58
CA MET A 282 -12.67 2.65 8.84
C MET A 282 -11.70 3.83 8.65
N GLY A 283 -11.45 4.25 7.41
CA GLY A 283 -10.63 5.42 7.07
C GLY A 283 -9.20 5.08 6.65
N THR A 284 -8.42 6.13 6.39
CA THR A 284 -7.09 6.06 5.75
C THR A 284 -6.09 5.15 6.48
N LYS A 285 -6.19 5.05 7.81
CA LYS A 285 -5.29 4.22 8.62
C LYS A 285 -5.41 2.72 8.34
N TRP A 286 -6.56 2.29 7.86
CA TRP A 286 -6.86 0.87 7.64
C TRP A 286 -6.75 0.45 6.18
N ARG A 287 -6.86 1.38 5.23
CA ARG A 287 -6.82 1.06 3.80
C ARG A 287 -5.42 1.11 3.19
N ALA A 288 -4.42 1.62 3.92
CA ALA A 288 -3.03 1.59 3.48
C ALA A 288 -2.46 0.16 3.51
N MET A 289 -1.69 -0.21 2.48
CA MET A 289 -0.97 -1.48 2.44
C MET A 289 0.26 -1.44 3.36
N PHE A 290 1.02 -0.34 3.32
CA PHE A 290 2.13 -0.07 4.23
C PHE A 290 1.84 1.24 4.99
N GLY A 291 1.45 1.13 6.25
CA GLY A 291 1.08 2.26 7.09
C GLY A 291 2.12 2.55 8.16
N VAL A 292 2.54 3.82 8.25
CA VAL A 292 3.48 4.32 9.27
C VAL A 292 2.83 5.44 10.06
N ASP A 293 2.80 5.31 11.38
CA ASP A 293 2.21 6.30 12.28
C ASP A 293 3.19 6.70 13.39
N GLY A 294 3.42 7.99 13.52
CA GLY A 294 4.20 8.58 14.63
C GLY A 294 5.66 8.11 14.69
N SER A 295 6.23 7.68 13.57
CA SER A 295 7.62 7.21 13.49
C SER A 295 8.52 8.32 12.96
N ASN A 296 9.70 8.48 13.56
CA ASN A 296 10.72 9.44 13.12
C ASN A 296 11.94 8.71 12.58
N ASP A 297 12.70 9.38 11.71
CA ASP A 297 13.94 8.87 11.15
C ASP A 297 13.77 7.51 10.46
N LEU A 298 12.71 7.40 9.66
CA LEU A 298 12.41 6.22 8.86
C LEU A 298 13.21 6.25 7.55
N LEU A 299 13.76 5.09 7.17
CA LEU A 299 14.32 4.87 5.83
C LEU A 299 13.65 3.64 5.19
N ILE A 300 13.08 3.82 4.00
CA ILE A 300 12.59 2.73 3.14
C ILE A 300 13.39 2.80 1.84
N GLU A 301 14.10 1.73 1.49
CA GLU A 301 14.94 1.74 0.30
C GLU A 301 15.10 0.38 -0.39
N ASN A 302 15.46 0.42 -1.68
CA ASN A 302 15.73 -0.76 -2.54
C ASN A 302 14.58 -1.76 -2.56
N ILE A 303 13.34 -1.30 -2.63
CA ILE A 303 12.15 -2.16 -2.45
C ILE A 303 11.00 -1.74 -3.36
N THR A 304 10.17 -2.70 -3.74
CA THR A 304 8.87 -2.43 -4.36
C THR A 304 7.76 -2.57 -3.31
N LEU A 305 6.93 -1.54 -3.20
CA LEU A 305 5.66 -1.56 -2.48
C LEU A 305 4.53 -1.56 -3.50
N TRP A 306 3.68 -2.58 -3.48
CA TRP A 306 2.64 -2.74 -4.48
C TRP A 306 1.27 -3.05 -3.87
N ASN A 307 0.31 -2.18 -4.10
CA ASN A 307 -1.09 -2.46 -3.78
C ASN A 307 -1.86 -2.76 -5.08
N PRO A 308 -2.12 -4.04 -5.39
CA PRO A 308 -2.79 -4.45 -6.62
C PRO A 308 -4.32 -4.28 -6.57
N SER A 309 -4.86 -3.55 -5.60
CA SER A 309 -6.29 -3.28 -5.55
C SER A 309 -6.76 -2.57 -6.81
N PRO A 310 -7.81 -3.07 -7.47
CA PRO A 310 -8.40 -2.37 -8.59
C PRO A 310 -9.04 -1.07 -8.12
N GLN A 311 -9.08 -0.08 -9.00
CA GLN A 311 -9.87 1.12 -8.74
C GLN A 311 -11.36 0.78 -8.80
N LEU A 312 -12.05 0.93 -7.67
CA LEU A 312 -13.48 0.68 -7.56
C LEU A 312 -14.27 1.99 -7.75
N PRO A 313 -15.53 1.94 -8.17
CA PRO A 313 -16.38 3.13 -8.28
C PRO A 313 -16.64 3.84 -6.95
N THR A 314 -16.67 3.07 -5.85
CA THR A 314 -16.86 3.56 -4.48
C THR A 314 -15.87 2.91 -3.54
N ASP A 315 -15.35 3.67 -2.57
CA ASP A 315 -14.38 3.19 -1.57
C ASP A 315 -13.15 2.47 -2.15
N GLY A 316 -12.78 2.84 -3.38
CA GLY A 316 -11.64 2.27 -4.10
C GLY A 316 -10.29 2.86 -3.73
N GLN A 317 -10.25 3.81 -2.79
CA GLN A 317 -8.99 4.40 -2.33
C GLN A 317 -8.11 3.32 -1.69
N SER A 318 -6.85 3.29 -2.08
CA SER A 318 -5.95 2.18 -1.77
C SER A 318 -4.51 2.66 -1.65
N GLU A 319 -4.20 3.31 -0.53
CA GLU A 319 -2.84 3.78 -0.30
C GLU A 319 -1.86 2.60 -0.31
N VAL A 320 -0.79 2.76 -1.07
CA VAL A 320 0.35 1.84 -1.02
C VAL A 320 1.21 2.14 0.18
N LEU A 321 1.62 3.41 0.31
CA LEU A 321 2.42 3.89 1.43
C LEU A 321 1.73 5.10 2.09
N ARG A 322 1.51 4.98 3.38
CA ARG A 322 0.99 6.06 4.22
C ARG A 322 2.01 6.38 5.31
N ILE A 323 2.46 7.64 5.39
CA ILE A 323 3.33 8.16 6.46
C ILE A 323 2.61 9.33 7.14
N GLU A 324 2.30 9.19 8.42
CA GLU A 324 1.55 10.19 9.17
C GLU A 324 2.08 10.36 10.60
N GLY A 325 2.09 11.61 11.08
CA GLY A 325 2.41 11.93 12.47
C GLY A 325 3.87 11.74 12.88
N GLY A 326 4.79 11.63 11.92
CA GLY A 326 6.24 11.52 12.15
C GLY A 326 7.02 12.62 11.46
N ALA A 327 8.33 12.62 11.62
CA ALA A 327 9.25 13.51 10.98
C ALA A 327 10.47 12.77 10.41
N ARG A 328 11.11 13.36 9.40
CA ARG A 328 12.36 12.90 8.79
C ARG A 328 12.26 11.47 8.24
N SER A 329 11.30 11.26 7.35
CA SER A 329 11.18 9.99 6.62
C SER A 329 11.84 10.10 5.25
N VAL A 330 12.63 9.10 4.90
CA VAL A 330 13.29 8.97 3.59
C VAL A 330 12.75 7.74 2.87
N VAL A 331 12.40 7.92 1.60
CA VAL A 331 12.10 6.82 0.66
C VAL A 331 13.04 6.99 -0.53
N ARG A 332 13.86 5.99 -0.81
CA ARG A 332 14.79 6.11 -1.95
C ARG A 332 15.00 4.79 -2.68
N ASN A 333 15.28 4.92 -3.99
CA ASN A 333 15.47 3.78 -4.87
C ASN A 333 14.34 2.73 -4.69
N ALA A 334 13.09 3.21 -4.63
CA ALA A 334 11.90 2.39 -4.42
C ALA A 334 10.95 2.48 -5.62
N THR A 335 10.15 1.43 -5.82
CA THR A 335 9.01 1.48 -6.72
C THR A 335 7.73 1.38 -5.90
N ILE A 336 6.83 2.36 -6.02
CA ILE A 336 5.57 2.41 -5.28
C ILE A 336 4.44 2.35 -6.27
N LYS A 337 3.77 1.19 -6.35
CA LYS A 337 2.78 0.86 -7.38
C LYS A 337 1.38 0.83 -6.83
N GLY A 338 0.53 1.70 -7.33
CA GLY A 338 -0.87 1.76 -6.97
C GLY A 338 -1.74 2.32 -8.08
N THR A 339 -2.96 2.69 -7.75
CA THR A 339 -3.89 3.37 -8.63
C THR A 339 -4.36 4.67 -8.00
N GLN A 340 -5.45 4.66 -7.24
CA GLN A 340 -5.96 5.84 -6.55
C GLN A 340 -5.35 5.97 -5.15
N ASP A 341 -4.96 7.19 -4.76
CA ASP A 341 -4.45 7.52 -3.42
C ASP A 341 -3.12 6.83 -3.06
N THR A 342 -2.27 6.49 -4.01
CA THR A 342 -1.03 5.68 -3.82
C THR A 342 -0.18 6.12 -2.63
N LEU A 343 0.10 7.43 -2.50
CA LEU A 343 0.90 8.02 -1.41
C LEU A 343 0.06 8.97 -0.57
N LEU A 344 -0.08 8.67 0.74
CA LEU A 344 -0.54 9.63 1.74
C LEU A 344 0.64 10.07 2.59
N MET A 345 1.04 11.34 2.46
CA MET A 345 2.22 11.88 3.13
C MET A 345 1.85 13.03 4.06
N SER A 346 2.27 12.91 5.31
CA SER A 346 2.13 13.93 6.35
C SER A 346 3.43 14.02 7.14
N GLY A 347 3.84 15.21 7.54
CA GLY A 347 5.15 15.43 8.16
C GLY A 347 6.24 15.80 7.15
N GLN A 348 7.50 15.50 7.46
CA GLN A 348 8.65 15.77 6.62
C GLN A 348 9.06 14.48 5.89
N VAL A 349 8.94 14.47 4.56
CA VAL A 349 9.24 13.28 3.75
C VAL A 349 10.12 13.67 2.56
N TYR A 350 11.22 12.95 2.39
CA TYR A 350 12.10 13.06 1.23
C TYR A 350 12.03 11.77 0.42
N ILE A 351 11.70 11.90 -0.86
CA ILE A 351 11.57 10.77 -1.79
C ILE A 351 12.55 10.98 -2.95
N ALA A 352 13.48 10.04 -3.15
CA ALA A 352 14.51 10.20 -4.17
C ALA A 352 14.68 8.97 -5.06
N ASN A 353 15.04 9.19 -6.34
CA ASN A 353 15.39 8.15 -7.30
C ASN A 353 14.35 7.00 -7.35
N SER A 354 13.07 7.34 -7.19
CA SER A 354 11.99 6.37 -7.02
C SER A 354 10.94 6.50 -8.12
N ILE A 355 10.20 5.42 -8.36
CA ILE A 355 9.08 5.38 -9.30
C ILE A 355 7.79 5.37 -8.49
N ILE A 356 6.90 6.31 -8.75
CA ILE A 356 5.58 6.41 -8.13
C ILE A 356 4.52 6.24 -9.21
N GLU A 357 3.76 5.15 -9.16
CA GLU A 357 2.70 4.84 -10.11
C GLU A 357 1.31 5.10 -9.49
N GLY A 358 0.43 5.70 -10.27
CA GLY A 358 -0.96 5.95 -9.86
C GLY A 358 -1.77 6.68 -10.93
N ASN A 359 -2.99 7.09 -10.60
CA ASN A 359 -3.83 7.82 -11.55
C ASN A 359 -4.68 8.94 -10.96
N VAL A 360 -5.35 8.75 -9.82
CA VAL A 360 -6.23 9.77 -9.22
C VAL A 360 -5.73 10.10 -7.82
N ASP A 361 -5.38 11.38 -7.60
CA ASP A 361 -4.89 11.88 -6.31
C ASP A 361 -3.78 10.99 -5.73
N PHE A 362 -2.96 10.41 -6.61
CA PHE A 362 -2.07 9.35 -6.19
C PHE A 362 -0.87 9.83 -5.35
N VAL A 363 -0.74 11.16 -5.19
CA VAL A 363 0.08 11.81 -4.17
C VAL A 363 -0.81 12.78 -3.41
N TRP A 364 -1.03 12.57 -2.12
CA TRP A 364 -1.90 13.43 -1.34
C TRP A 364 -1.51 13.52 0.15
N GLY A 365 -2.17 14.43 0.88
CA GLY A 365 -1.92 14.69 2.29
C GLY A 365 -1.53 16.13 2.58
N ASN A 366 -0.97 16.39 3.75
CA ASN A 366 -0.67 17.73 4.26
C ASN A 366 0.80 17.94 4.66
N GLY A 367 1.69 17.01 4.28
CA GLY A 367 3.10 17.06 4.61
C GLY A 367 3.90 18.11 3.82
N ALA A 368 5.13 18.35 4.28
CA ALA A 368 6.20 18.92 3.50
C ALA A 368 6.97 17.78 2.84
N VAL A 369 6.84 17.65 1.51
CA VAL A 369 7.36 16.50 0.78
C VAL A 369 8.23 16.96 -0.38
N PHE A 370 9.44 16.44 -0.42
CA PHE A 370 10.40 16.74 -1.47
C PHE A 370 10.63 15.49 -2.33
N PHE A 371 10.33 15.60 -3.62
CA PHE A 371 10.62 14.58 -4.63
C PHE A 371 11.85 14.99 -5.41
N ASP A 372 12.87 14.12 -5.43
CA ASP A 372 14.16 14.36 -6.03
C ASP A 372 14.46 13.28 -7.09
N HIS A 373 14.58 13.67 -8.36
CA HIS A 373 14.88 12.75 -9.48
C HIS A 373 13.94 11.53 -9.52
N CYS A 374 12.64 11.74 -9.28
CA CYS A 374 11.64 10.67 -9.29
C CYS A 374 10.95 10.56 -10.66
N GLU A 375 10.49 9.35 -10.99
CA GLU A 375 9.49 9.14 -12.04
C GLU A 375 8.09 9.17 -11.43
N ILE A 376 7.23 10.06 -11.93
CA ILE A 376 5.83 10.20 -11.54
C ILE A 376 5.01 9.66 -12.70
N LYS A 377 4.57 8.40 -12.59
CA LYS A 377 4.00 7.64 -13.70
C LYS A 377 2.49 7.47 -13.57
N VAL A 378 1.77 7.94 -14.58
CA VAL A 378 0.32 7.77 -14.68
C VAL A 378 0.01 6.42 -15.32
N VAL A 379 -0.81 5.61 -14.64
CA VAL A 379 -1.19 4.27 -15.10
C VAL A 379 -2.69 4.15 -15.31
N ALA A 380 -3.07 3.25 -16.22
CA ALA A 380 -4.44 2.83 -16.52
C ALA A 380 -5.35 3.93 -17.08
N ARG A 381 -5.43 5.12 -16.48
CA ARG A 381 -6.29 6.22 -16.95
C ARG A 381 -5.77 7.58 -16.49
N LYS A 382 -6.25 8.64 -17.12
CA LYS A 382 -6.00 10.03 -16.69
C LYS A 382 -6.68 10.36 -15.36
N GLY A 383 -6.15 11.35 -14.67
CA GLY A 383 -6.66 11.88 -13.40
C GLY A 383 -5.79 13.05 -12.92
N TYR A 384 -5.27 12.96 -11.71
CA TYR A 384 -4.52 14.03 -11.06
C TYR A 384 -3.30 13.44 -10.34
N ASN A 385 -2.10 14.05 -10.51
CA ASN A 385 -0.94 13.63 -9.74
C ASN A 385 -1.16 13.93 -8.25
N VAL A 386 -1.49 15.17 -7.90
CA VAL A 386 -1.44 15.65 -6.51
C VAL A 386 -2.78 16.22 -6.06
N GLN A 387 -3.18 15.87 -4.82
CA GLN A 387 -4.17 16.58 -4.03
C GLN A 387 -3.56 17.02 -2.70
N ALA A 388 -2.93 18.18 -2.68
CA ALA A 388 -2.30 18.73 -1.47
C ALA A 388 -3.36 19.36 -0.56
N ARG A 389 -3.26 19.09 0.76
CA ARG A 389 -4.19 19.58 1.80
C ARG A 389 -3.44 20.36 2.88
N ASN A 390 -2.49 21.20 2.48
CA ASN A 390 -1.64 21.95 3.39
C ASN A 390 -2.43 23.00 4.16
N SER A 391 -1.90 23.39 5.32
CA SER A 391 -2.34 24.58 6.05
C SER A 391 -1.76 25.84 5.41
N ILE A 392 -2.38 27.00 5.68
CA ILE A 392 -1.89 28.30 5.22
C ILE A 392 -0.41 28.46 5.63
N GLY A 393 0.42 28.88 4.68
CA GLY A 393 1.85 29.12 4.90
C GLY A 393 2.72 27.86 5.04
N ALA A 394 2.14 26.67 5.22
CA ALA A 394 2.92 25.43 5.29
C ALA A 394 3.55 25.08 3.93
N MET A 395 4.72 24.45 3.93
CA MET A 395 5.28 23.81 2.74
C MET A 395 4.43 22.59 2.36
N GLY A 396 4.40 22.29 1.06
CA GLY A 396 3.63 21.19 0.49
C GLY A 396 4.53 20.24 -0.31
N TYR A 397 4.11 19.95 -1.52
CA TYR A 397 4.73 18.95 -2.40
C TYR A 397 5.61 19.63 -3.43
N VAL A 398 6.90 19.39 -3.39
CA VAL A 398 7.90 19.98 -4.30
C VAL A 398 8.56 18.85 -5.08
N PHE A 399 8.47 18.93 -6.41
CA PHE A 399 9.07 17.99 -7.35
C PHE A 399 10.25 18.70 -8.04
N VAL A 400 11.45 18.15 -7.90
CA VAL A 400 12.67 18.70 -8.48
C VAL A 400 13.30 17.64 -9.39
N ASP A 401 13.64 18.03 -10.62
CA ASP A 401 14.27 17.15 -11.62
C ASP A 401 13.51 15.82 -11.85
N CYS A 402 12.18 15.84 -11.71
CA CYS A 402 11.35 14.65 -11.85
C CYS A 402 10.87 14.46 -13.30
N ASN A 403 10.66 13.19 -13.68
CA ASN A 403 10.06 12.82 -14.96
C ASN A 403 8.59 12.46 -14.78
N LEU A 404 7.71 13.18 -15.46
CA LEU A 404 6.27 12.87 -15.50
C LEU A 404 5.99 12.04 -16.75
N THR A 405 5.63 10.78 -16.55
CA THR A 405 5.40 9.80 -17.60
C THR A 405 3.99 9.20 -17.51
N ALA A 406 3.58 8.46 -18.53
CA ALA A 406 2.28 7.77 -18.52
C ALA A 406 2.31 6.51 -19.36
N ASP A 407 1.38 5.60 -19.07
CA ASP A 407 1.08 4.48 -19.95
C ASP A 407 0.63 4.99 -21.33
N PRO A 408 0.89 4.22 -22.39
CA PRO A 408 0.52 4.61 -23.76
C PRO A 408 -0.97 4.96 -23.90
N GLY A 409 -1.26 6.07 -24.63
CA GLY A 409 -2.61 6.50 -24.93
C GLY A 409 -3.29 7.37 -23.85
N ILE A 410 -2.67 7.58 -22.70
CA ILE A 410 -3.18 8.51 -21.68
C ILE A 410 -2.92 9.95 -22.12
N THR A 411 -3.95 10.81 -22.06
CA THR A 411 -3.88 12.23 -22.37
C THR A 411 -4.82 13.03 -21.45
N GLY A 412 -4.55 14.32 -21.25
CA GLY A 412 -5.40 15.20 -20.46
C GLY A 412 -5.32 14.93 -18.95
N HIS A 413 -4.17 14.51 -18.45
CA HIS A 413 -3.88 14.37 -17.04
C HIS A 413 -3.40 15.71 -16.46
N VAL A 414 -3.76 16.04 -15.23
CA VAL A 414 -3.36 17.32 -14.62
C VAL A 414 -2.35 17.15 -13.48
N LEU A 415 -1.52 18.17 -13.29
CA LEU A 415 -0.44 18.21 -12.32
C LEU A 415 -0.93 18.14 -10.87
N ALA A 416 -2.00 18.89 -10.57
CA ALA A 416 -2.67 18.82 -9.28
C ALA A 416 -4.08 19.37 -9.35
N ARG A 417 -4.88 19.01 -8.36
CA ARG A 417 -6.19 19.63 -8.10
C ARG A 417 -6.29 20.15 -6.67
N THR A 418 -7.20 21.07 -6.45
CA THR A 418 -7.56 21.51 -5.10
C THR A 418 -8.38 20.44 -4.38
N ASN A 419 -8.55 20.59 -3.06
CA ASN A 419 -9.48 19.75 -2.30
C ASN A 419 -10.86 20.41 -2.29
N LYS A 420 -11.86 19.73 -2.84
CA LYS A 420 -13.24 20.22 -2.87
C LYS A 420 -13.89 20.27 -1.49
N ASN A 421 -14.95 21.10 -1.37
CA ASN A 421 -15.73 21.24 -0.14
C ASN A 421 -14.94 21.77 1.08
N VAL A 422 -13.80 22.41 0.86
CA VAL A 422 -13.08 23.11 1.92
C VAL A 422 -13.28 24.62 1.76
N PRO A 423 -13.63 25.35 2.83
CA PRO A 423 -13.89 26.78 2.74
C PRO A 423 -12.64 27.61 2.42
N LEU A 424 -11.45 27.07 2.73
CA LEU A 424 -10.17 27.73 2.52
C LEU A 424 -9.16 26.74 1.91
N VAL A 425 -8.67 27.05 0.71
CA VAL A 425 -7.71 26.22 -0.02
C VAL A 425 -6.31 26.81 0.12
N ALA A 426 -5.42 26.05 0.72
CA ALA A 426 -4.01 26.43 0.89
C ALA A 426 -3.05 25.39 0.25
N SER A 427 -3.53 24.62 -0.72
CA SER A 427 -2.72 23.61 -1.44
C SER A 427 -1.43 24.23 -1.98
N MET A 428 -0.31 23.57 -1.73
CA MET A 428 1.01 23.96 -2.24
C MET A 428 1.62 22.80 -3.02
N VAL A 429 1.80 23.01 -4.33
CA VAL A 429 2.46 22.06 -5.22
C VAL A 429 3.37 22.83 -6.16
N ALA A 430 4.60 22.41 -6.27
CA ALA A 430 5.60 23.01 -7.16
C ALA A 430 6.31 21.94 -8.00
N TYR A 431 6.47 22.23 -9.29
CA TYR A 431 7.30 21.45 -10.22
C TYR A 431 8.46 22.35 -10.67
N VAL A 432 9.69 21.92 -10.39
CA VAL A 432 10.92 22.67 -10.67
C VAL A 432 11.83 21.80 -11.54
N ASP A 433 12.19 22.29 -12.72
CA ASP A 433 13.06 21.63 -13.69
C ASP A 433 12.59 20.22 -14.12
N CYS A 434 11.28 19.99 -14.10
CA CYS A 434 10.71 18.66 -14.40
C CYS A 434 10.53 18.45 -15.89
N THR A 435 10.69 17.20 -16.33
CA THR A 435 10.30 16.75 -17.67
C THR A 435 8.84 16.32 -17.67
N MET A 436 8.03 16.94 -18.54
CA MET A 436 6.58 16.68 -18.61
C MET A 436 6.24 15.95 -19.90
N GLY A 437 5.76 14.72 -19.78
CA GLY A 437 5.27 13.94 -20.93
C GLY A 437 4.02 14.57 -21.58
N PRO A 438 3.70 14.17 -22.82
CA PRO A 438 2.59 14.74 -23.60
C PRO A 438 1.20 14.42 -23.04
N HIS A 439 1.11 13.57 -22.01
CA HIS A 439 -0.13 13.25 -21.31
C HIS A 439 -0.62 14.38 -20.41
N ILE A 440 0.25 15.33 -20.04
CA ILE A 440 -0.13 16.48 -19.22
C ILE A 440 -1.03 17.42 -20.00
N ASP A 441 -2.19 17.74 -19.43
CA ASP A 441 -3.13 18.69 -20.02
C ASP A 441 -2.50 20.08 -20.11
N PRO A 442 -2.66 20.82 -21.22
CA PRO A 442 -2.15 22.18 -21.34
C PRO A 442 -2.64 23.15 -20.26
N VAL A 443 -3.83 22.94 -19.67
CA VAL A 443 -4.30 23.76 -18.53
C VAL A 443 -3.49 23.53 -17.25
N GLY A 444 -2.80 22.41 -17.16
CA GLY A 444 -1.86 22.02 -16.09
C GLY A 444 -2.52 21.69 -14.75
N TRP A 445 -3.48 22.45 -14.30
CA TRP A 445 -4.02 22.42 -12.95
C TRP A 445 -5.54 22.47 -12.93
N LEU A 446 -6.16 22.00 -11.85
CA LEU A 446 -7.62 22.06 -11.67
C LEU A 446 -8.00 22.69 -10.32
N ILE A 447 -8.96 23.60 -10.35
CA ILE A 447 -9.63 24.10 -9.16
C ILE A 447 -11.00 23.45 -9.10
N ASP A 448 -11.23 22.62 -8.08
CA ASP A 448 -12.52 21.96 -7.86
C ASP A 448 -13.66 22.97 -7.73
N GLY A 449 -14.82 22.62 -8.28
CA GLY A 449 -16.00 23.48 -8.28
C GLY A 449 -16.00 24.57 -9.35
N THR A 450 -14.99 24.60 -10.25
CA THR A 450 -15.02 25.46 -11.45
C THR A 450 -15.71 24.73 -12.62
N THR A 451 -16.18 25.48 -13.60
CA THR A 451 -16.96 24.97 -14.77
C THR A 451 -16.10 24.24 -15.80
N ARG A 452 -14.81 24.07 -15.56
CA ARG A 452 -13.92 23.29 -16.47
C ARG A 452 -14.22 21.81 -16.32
N PRO A 453 -14.39 21.07 -17.43
CA PRO A 453 -14.63 19.63 -17.33
C PRO A 453 -13.44 18.95 -16.65
N ALA A 454 -13.75 18.21 -15.58
CA ALA A 454 -12.77 17.37 -14.93
C ALA A 454 -12.22 16.33 -15.93
N PRO A 455 -10.90 16.04 -15.92
CA PRO A 455 -10.33 15.02 -16.81
C PRO A 455 -10.90 13.62 -16.60
N ASP A 456 -11.49 13.35 -15.46
CA ASP A 456 -12.11 12.08 -15.06
C ASP A 456 -13.64 12.08 -15.21
N ALA A 457 -14.17 12.63 -16.33
CA ALA A 457 -15.60 12.65 -16.62
C ALA A 457 -16.29 11.32 -16.26
N GLY A 458 -16.92 11.25 -15.08
CA GLY A 458 -17.49 10.04 -14.47
C GLY A 458 -17.45 10.04 -12.94
N ILE A 459 -16.55 10.79 -12.32
CA ILE A 459 -16.63 11.10 -10.89
C ILE A 459 -17.26 12.49 -10.78
N ALA A 460 -18.48 12.57 -10.29
CA ALA A 460 -19.17 13.84 -10.09
C ALA A 460 -18.43 14.66 -9.01
N ASP A 461 -17.54 15.53 -9.44
CA ASP A 461 -16.85 16.50 -8.59
C ASP A 461 -17.76 17.74 -8.33
N GLY A 462 -18.98 17.48 -7.91
CA GLY A 462 -19.91 18.50 -7.47
C GLY A 462 -19.52 19.05 -6.10
N GLY A 463 -18.69 20.08 -6.05
CA GLY A 463 -18.35 20.82 -4.86
C GLY A 463 -18.28 22.32 -5.17
N ALA A 464 -18.44 23.17 -4.15
CA ALA A 464 -18.18 24.59 -4.30
C ALA A 464 -16.66 24.86 -4.27
N ALA A 465 -16.19 25.77 -5.12
CA ALA A 465 -14.83 26.28 -5.01
C ALA A 465 -14.68 27.00 -3.66
N GLY A 466 -13.59 26.71 -2.94
CA GLY A 466 -13.21 27.41 -1.72
C GLY A 466 -12.50 28.75 -2.03
N ASP A 467 -12.15 29.48 -0.98
CA ASP A 467 -11.26 30.64 -1.10
C ASP A 467 -9.84 30.16 -1.47
N ILE A 468 -9.38 30.55 -2.64
CA ILE A 468 -8.10 30.15 -3.23
C ILE A 468 -6.99 31.19 -3.04
N THR A 469 -7.20 32.22 -2.22
CA THR A 469 -6.22 33.31 -2.00
C THR A 469 -4.84 32.77 -1.59
N ASN A 470 -4.80 31.63 -0.90
CA ASN A 470 -3.58 30.98 -0.43
C ASN A 470 -3.11 29.79 -1.29
N LEU A 471 -3.71 29.61 -2.47
CA LEU A 471 -3.33 28.55 -3.40
C LEU A 471 -1.92 28.81 -3.96
N ARG A 472 -1.10 27.78 -4.02
CA ARG A 472 0.27 27.82 -4.53
C ARG A 472 0.49 26.67 -5.51
N PHE A 473 0.02 26.86 -6.75
CA PHE A 473 0.30 26.02 -7.89
C PHE A 473 1.43 26.65 -8.69
N TRP A 474 2.64 26.13 -8.54
CA TRP A 474 3.85 26.74 -9.03
C TRP A 474 4.62 25.85 -10.00
N GLU A 475 5.25 26.46 -10.98
CA GLU A 475 6.01 25.75 -12.01
C GLU A 475 7.25 26.57 -12.38
N TYR A 476 8.35 25.87 -12.69
CA TYR A 476 9.57 26.50 -13.13
C TYR A 476 10.31 25.60 -14.12
N HIS A 477 10.65 26.15 -15.29
CA HIS A 477 11.51 25.51 -16.28
C HIS A 477 11.08 24.10 -16.73
N SER A 478 9.80 23.81 -16.76
CA SER A 478 9.30 22.54 -17.30
C SER A 478 9.71 22.35 -18.76
N VAL A 479 10.20 21.16 -19.10
CA VAL A 479 10.61 20.77 -20.45
C VAL A 479 9.82 19.54 -20.92
N ASP A 480 9.70 19.36 -22.20
CA ASP A 480 9.18 18.14 -22.80
C ASP A 480 10.28 17.03 -22.85
N PRO A 481 9.97 15.79 -23.23
CA PRO A 481 10.95 14.72 -23.34
C PRO A 481 12.07 14.97 -24.38
N ALA A 482 11.90 15.93 -25.29
CA ALA A 482 12.93 16.36 -26.23
C ALA A 482 13.81 17.49 -25.69
N GLY A 483 13.53 17.99 -24.47
CA GLY A 483 14.25 19.08 -23.80
C GLY A 483 13.77 20.48 -24.22
N ALA A 484 12.70 20.60 -25.01
CA ALA A 484 12.12 21.88 -25.36
C ALA A 484 11.23 22.42 -24.22
N ARG A 485 11.15 23.74 -24.08
CA ARG A 485 10.28 24.37 -23.06
C ARG A 485 8.82 24.04 -23.33
N VAL A 486 8.12 23.60 -22.29
CA VAL A 486 6.66 23.40 -22.33
C VAL A 486 5.98 24.74 -22.52
N ASP A 487 5.00 24.80 -23.42
CA ASP A 487 4.13 25.99 -23.57
C ASP A 487 3.15 26.06 -22.37
N VAL A 488 3.41 27.03 -21.50
CA VAL A 488 2.62 27.28 -20.31
C VAL A 488 1.55 28.37 -20.49
N SER A 489 1.36 28.89 -21.73
CA SER A 489 0.42 29.97 -22.02
C SER A 489 -1.06 29.60 -21.74
N LEU A 490 -1.38 28.30 -21.76
CA LEU A 490 -2.71 27.78 -21.48
C LEU A 490 -2.91 27.34 -20.02
N ARG A 491 -1.91 27.48 -19.15
CA ARG A 491 -2.05 27.20 -17.72
C ARG A 491 -3.17 28.05 -17.12
N ILE A 492 -3.85 27.53 -16.10
CA ILE A 492 -4.87 28.33 -15.41
C ILE A 492 -4.27 29.61 -14.81
N PRO A 493 -5.03 30.72 -14.81
CA PRO A 493 -4.47 32.02 -14.35
C PRO A 493 -4.12 32.05 -12.85
N GLU A 494 -4.63 31.11 -12.07
CA GLU A 494 -4.36 30.96 -10.65
C GLU A 494 -3.04 30.25 -10.36
N SER A 495 -2.44 29.62 -11.38
CA SER A 495 -1.09 29.07 -11.28
C SER A 495 -0.03 30.14 -11.62
N ARG A 496 1.22 29.89 -11.23
CA ARG A 496 2.28 30.88 -11.42
C ARG A 496 3.61 30.24 -11.81
N GLN A 497 4.30 30.86 -12.75
CA GLN A 497 5.71 30.58 -13.00
C GLN A 497 6.58 31.24 -11.93
N LEU A 498 7.53 30.49 -11.38
CA LEU A 498 8.46 30.99 -10.36
C LEU A 498 9.56 31.85 -10.98
N THR A 499 10.13 32.74 -10.17
CA THR A 499 11.39 33.41 -10.47
C THR A 499 12.58 32.50 -10.19
N ASP A 500 13.76 32.82 -10.75
CA ASP A 500 15.01 32.09 -10.49
C ASP A 500 15.34 31.99 -9.00
N ALA A 501 15.11 33.07 -8.25
CA ALA A 501 15.37 33.12 -6.81
C ALA A 501 14.43 32.20 -6.00
N GLU A 502 13.14 32.15 -6.36
CA GLU A 502 12.17 31.26 -5.72
C GLU A 502 12.45 29.80 -6.05
N ALA A 503 12.77 29.50 -7.32
CA ALA A 503 13.15 28.16 -7.73
C ALA A 503 14.43 27.69 -7.04
N ALA A 504 15.41 28.56 -6.87
CA ALA A 504 16.64 28.24 -6.13
C ALA A 504 16.36 27.85 -4.67
N GLN A 505 15.40 28.49 -4.02
CA GLN A 505 14.96 28.11 -2.67
C GLN A 505 14.27 26.75 -2.65
N LEU A 506 13.40 26.48 -3.64
CA LEU A 506 12.66 25.20 -3.70
C LEU A 506 13.52 24.01 -4.13
N ARG A 507 14.69 24.22 -4.74
CA ARG A 507 15.69 23.17 -4.99
C ARG A 507 16.41 22.69 -3.73
N ASP A 508 16.40 23.49 -2.67
CA ASP A 508 17.03 23.13 -1.39
C ASP A 508 16.08 22.30 -0.53
N PRO A 509 16.37 21.00 -0.33
CA PRO A 509 15.54 20.17 0.55
C PRO A 509 15.42 20.73 1.97
N ALA A 510 16.48 21.39 2.49
CA ALA A 510 16.43 21.97 3.82
C ALA A 510 15.40 23.10 3.91
N TYR A 511 15.26 23.91 2.87
CA TYR A 511 14.24 24.97 2.81
C TYR A 511 12.83 24.37 2.84
N VAL A 512 12.57 23.36 2.01
CA VAL A 512 11.24 22.69 1.90
C VAL A 512 10.92 21.91 3.15
N LEU A 513 11.90 21.22 3.73
CA LEU A 513 11.72 20.32 4.87
C LEU A 513 12.05 21.00 6.21
N SER A 514 11.85 22.32 6.30
CA SER A 514 11.93 23.10 7.55
C SER A 514 13.26 22.91 8.30
N GLY A 515 14.38 23.04 7.60
CA GLY A 515 15.74 22.94 8.13
C GLY A 515 16.34 21.54 8.15
N TRP A 516 15.56 20.49 7.80
CA TRP A 516 16.11 19.14 7.69
C TRP A 516 16.66 18.90 6.28
N ASN A 517 17.94 18.51 6.20
CA ASN A 517 18.59 18.11 4.95
C ASN A 517 18.90 16.61 4.96
N PRO A 518 18.09 15.79 4.27
CA PRO A 518 18.29 14.34 4.21
C PRO A 518 19.53 13.91 3.41
N GLN A 519 20.06 14.78 2.53
CA GLN A 519 21.27 14.52 1.76
C GLN A 519 22.55 14.71 2.61
N ALA A 520 22.45 15.45 3.72
CA ALA A 520 23.53 15.63 4.67
C ALA A 520 23.58 14.53 5.77
N ALA A 521 22.69 13.56 5.74
CA ALA A 521 22.73 12.44 6.67
C ALA A 521 24.02 11.61 6.44
N PRO A 522 24.66 11.10 7.51
CA PRO A 522 25.92 10.37 7.38
C PRO A 522 25.73 9.19 6.44
N ALA A 523 26.66 9.06 5.49
CA ALA A 523 26.83 7.82 4.77
C ALA A 523 26.94 6.69 5.81
N ASP A 524 26.16 5.61 5.65
CA ASP A 524 26.14 4.47 6.55
C ASP A 524 27.55 4.15 7.05
N ALA A 525 27.79 4.37 8.34
CA ALA A 525 28.93 3.77 9.04
C ALA A 525 28.61 2.27 9.18
N GLY A 526 28.97 1.47 8.19
CA GLY A 526 28.73 0.03 8.27
C GLY A 526 28.79 -0.71 6.94
N THR A 527 29.92 -0.62 6.25
CA THR A 527 30.41 -1.73 5.44
C THR A 527 31.47 -2.42 6.28
N ASP A 528 31.09 -3.46 6.99
CA ASP A 528 31.97 -4.61 7.31
C ASP A 528 31.10 -5.84 7.62
#